data_52f3e7ab7082812420a1e112bc30a1a8
#
_entry.id   52f3e7ab7082812420a1e112bc30a1a8
#
_cell.length_a   1.000
_cell.length_b   1.000
_cell.length_c   1.000
_cell.angle_alpha   90.00
_cell.angle_beta   90.00
_cell.angle_gamma   90.00
#
_symmetry.space_group_name_H-M   'P 1'
#
loop_
_entity.id
_entity.type
_entity.pdbx_description
1 polymer ?
#
loop_
_entity_poly.entity_id
_entity_poly.type
_entity_poly.pdbx_seq_one_letter_code
_entity_poly.pdbx_strand_id
1 'polypeptide(L)'
;MAAVPYALAGPTLGALLLVLAAGAARAEVIEIKAEKLGFAPAQVSAHVGDTIVWVNADFVAHTATARNGAWDVMMPPNAKKELVLKSGGTLDYYCKFHPNMVGKITIAQ
;
A
#
# COMPACT_ATOMS: atom_id res chain seq x y z
N MET A 1 8.93 14.96 66.15
CA MET A 1 9.03 14.93 65.64
C MET A 1 8.81 14.76 64.44
N ALA A 2 8.49 14.73 63.89
CA ALA A 2 8.39 14.57 62.94
C ALA A 2 8.02 14.30 61.84
N ALA A 3 7.82 14.21 61.34
CA ALA A 3 7.60 13.99 60.32
C ALA A 3 7.30 13.84 59.16
N VAL A 4 7.10 13.79 58.66
CA VAL A 4 6.89 13.67 57.54
C VAL A 4 6.61 13.41 56.37
N PRO A 5 6.40 13.38 55.84
CA PRO A 5 6.17 13.12 54.76
C PRO A 5 5.94 13.05 53.64
N TYR A 6 5.66 13.07 53.12
CA TYR A 6 5.48 12.94 52.20
C TYR A 6 5.23 12.66 51.10
N ALA A 7 5.16 12.55 50.81
CA ALA A 7 5.02 12.26 49.88
C ALA A 7 4.68 12.08 48.87
N LEU A 8 4.48 12.13 48.55
CA LEU A 8 4.36 11.92 47.65
C LEU A 8 4.05 11.79 46.62
N ALA A 9 3.93 11.67 46.33
CA ALA A 9 3.72 11.55 45.46
C ALA A 9 3.53 11.43 44.35
N GLY A 10 3.41 11.42 43.96
CA GLY A 10 3.29 11.40 42.92
C GLY A 10 3.08 11.03 41.89
N PRO A 11 2.96 10.85 41.51
CA PRO A 11 2.96 10.45 40.54
C PRO A 11 2.55 10.32 39.51
N THR A 12 2.35 10.08 39.25
CA THR A 12 1.89 9.96 38.45
C THR A 12 1.95 10.05 37.23
N LEU A 13 1.77 10.19 36.93
CA LEU A 13 1.80 10.26 35.86
C LEU A 13 1.88 9.61 34.81
N GLY A 14 2.08 9.30 34.62
CA GLY A 14 2.33 8.66 33.75
C GLY A 14 1.50 8.52 32.77
N ALA A 15 1.07 8.24 32.63
CA ALA A 15 0.20 8.06 31.88
C ALA A 15 0.26 8.56 30.63
N LEU A 16 0.01 8.91 30.38
CA LEU A 16 -0.12 9.41 29.35
C LEU A 16 0.30 8.98 28.23
N LEU A 17 0.76 8.85 28.16
CA LEU A 17 1.25 8.59 27.26
C LEU A 17 0.82 7.90 26.28
N LEU A 18 0.58 7.32 26.34
CA LEU A 18 0.26 6.58 25.56
C LEU A 18 -0.39 6.85 24.47
N VAL A 19 -0.89 7.15 24.52
CA VAL A 19 -1.66 7.53 23.71
C VAL A 19 -1.09 7.48 22.46
N LEU A 20 -0.38 8.09 22.34
CA LEU A 20 0.19 8.10 21.29
C LEU A 20 0.21 7.07 20.44
N ALA A 21 0.24 6.45 20.75
CA ALA A 21 0.38 5.34 20.05
C ALA A 21 -0.41 5.38 18.86
N ALA A 22 -1.23 5.68 18.89
CA ALA A 22 -2.02 5.55 17.92
C ALA A 22 -1.48 5.83 16.68
N GLY A 23 -1.27 5.79 16.29
CA GLY A 23 -1.00 5.95 15.23
C GLY A 23 -0.72 6.10 14.02
N ALA A 24 0.01 6.01 13.73
CA ALA A 24 0.50 6.33 12.54
C ALA A 24 0.43 5.24 11.62
N ALA A 25 -0.42 5.30 10.73
CA ALA A 25 -0.43 4.33 9.68
C ALA A 25 0.75 4.60 8.80
N ARG A 26 1.48 3.59 8.44
CA ARG A 26 2.59 3.74 7.57
C ARG A 26 2.23 3.39 6.18
N ALA A 27 2.77 4.10 5.22
CA ALA A 27 2.65 3.75 3.82
C ALA A 27 3.40 2.44 3.57
N GLU A 28 2.79 1.57 2.81
CA GLU A 28 3.36 0.28 2.48
C GLU A 28 3.74 0.19 1.03
N VAL A 29 4.63 -0.75 0.72
CA VAL A 29 4.99 -1.10 -0.65
C VAL A 29 4.39 -2.47 -0.91
N ILE A 30 3.58 -2.56 -1.94
CA ILE A 30 2.87 -3.78 -2.29
C ILE A 30 3.37 -4.23 -3.65
N GLU A 31 3.95 -5.43 -3.71
CA GLU A 31 4.47 -5.96 -4.96
C GLU A 31 3.44 -6.81 -5.66
N ILE A 32 3.30 -6.61 -6.96
CA ILE A 32 2.45 -7.42 -7.83
C ILE A 32 3.32 -7.91 -8.98
N LYS A 33 3.34 -9.22 -9.20
CA LYS A 33 4.06 -9.76 -10.34
C LYS A 33 3.16 -9.85 -11.55
N ALA A 34 3.68 -9.46 -12.69
CA ALA A 34 3.06 -9.71 -13.98
C ALA A 34 3.77 -10.91 -14.56
N GLU A 35 3.11 -12.05 -14.58
CA GLU A 35 3.70 -13.28 -15.07
C GLU A 35 2.62 -14.25 -15.55
N LYS A 36 2.97 -15.07 -16.52
CA LYS A 36 2.08 -16.11 -17.03
C LYS A 36 0.72 -15.54 -17.45
N LEU A 37 0.76 -14.36 -18.06
CA LEU A 37 -0.42 -13.67 -18.53
C LEU A 37 -1.42 -13.37 -17.40
N GLY A 38 -0.92 -13.09 -16.22
CA GLY A 38 -1.75 -12.73 -15.08
C GLY A 38 -1.03 -11.76 -14.16
N PHE A 39 -1.75 -11.25 -13.19
CA PHE A 39 -1.17 -10.45 -12.11
C PHE A 39 -1.29 -11.26 -10.82
N ALA A 40 -0.21 -11.31 -10.05
CA ALA A 40 -0.17 -12.08 -8.81
C ALA A 40 0.40 -11.22 -7.69
N PRO A 41 -0.39 -10.93 -6.67
CA PRO A 41 -1.79 -11.30 -6.50
C PRO A 41 -2.70 -10.50 -7.44
N ALA A 42 -3.80 -11.10 -7.84
CA ALA A 42 -4.73 -10.45 -8.75
C ALA A 42 -5.58 -9.39 -8.05
N GLN A 43 -5.76 -9.49 -6.76
CA GLN A 43 -6.51 -8.53 -5.98
C GLN A 43 -5.69 -8.13 -4.77
N VAL A 44 -5.60 -6.83 -4.52
CA VAL A 44 -4.90 -6.32 -3.35
C VAL A 44 -5.73 -5.24 -2.67
N SER A 45 -5.52 -5.10 -1.38
CA SER A 45 -6.10 -4.03 -0.58
C SER A 45 -4.97 -3.10 -0.18
N ALA A 46 -5.20 -1.82 -0.29
CA ALA A 46 -4.18 -0.82 -0.04
C ALA A 46 -4.82 0.42 0.55
N HIS A 47 -3.99 1.40 0.86
CA HIS A 47 -4.42 2.70 1.38
C HIS A 47 -3.84 3.81 0.52
N VAL A 48 -4.47 4.94 0.54
CA VAL A 48 -3.90 6.14 -0.11
C VAL A 48 -2.52 6.38 0.51
N GLY A 49 -1.54 6.59 -0.34
CA GLY A 49 -0.15 6.78 0.08
C GLY A 49 0.70 5.54 -0.10
N ASP A 50 0.09 4.37 -0.24
CA ASP A 50 0.85 3.15 -0.51
C ASP A 50 1.41 3.19 -1.93
N THR A 51 2.45 2.40 -2.14
CA THR A 51 3.09 2.27 -3.45
C THR A 51 2.86 0.87 -3.98
N ILE A 52 2.37 0.77 -5.19
CA ILE A 52 2.32 -0.50 -5.90
C ILE A 52 3.59 -0.62 -6.71
N VAL A 53 4.23 -1.78 -6.64
CA VAL A 53 5.40 -2.09 -7.46
C VAL A 53 5.03 -3.28 -8.32
N TRP A 54 4.91 -3.07 -9.62
CA TRP A 54 4.72 -4.17 -10.54
C TRP A 54 6.08 -4.65 -11.02
N VAL A 55 6.26 -5.97 -11.03
CA VAL A 55 7.47 -6.59 -11.53
C VAL A 55 7.07 -7.49 -12.70
N ASN A 56 7.56 -7.17 -13.89
CA ASN A 56 7.29 -8.01 -15.05
C ASN A 56 8.28 -9.17 -15.07
N ALA A 57 7.80 -10.36 -14.77
CA ALA A 57 8.61 -11.57 -14.75
C ALA A 57 8.52 -12.37 -16.04
N ASP A 58 7.92 -11.81 -17.07
CA ASP A 58 7.79 -12.47 -18.37
C ASP A 58 8.79 -11.93 -19.37
N PHE A 59 8.89 -12.61 -20.49
CA PHE A 59 9.79 -12.22 -21.59
C PHE A 59 9.12 -11.24 -22.56
N VAL A 60 7.87 -10.91 -22.33
CA VAL A 60 7.13 -9.99 -23.19
C VAL A 60 6.69 -8.78 -22.37
N ALA A 61 6.43 -7.68 -23.07
CA ALA A 61 5.98 -6.47 -22.40
C ALA A 61 4.54 -6.63 -21.90
N HIS A 62 4.25 -6.01 -20.78
CA HIS A 62 2.90 -5.93 -20.23
C HIS A 62 2.58 -4.49 -19.87
N THR A 63 1.33 -4.21 -19.60
CA THR A 63 0.94 -2.94 -18.99
C THR A 63 0.06 -3.21 -17.78
N ALA A 64 0.00 -2.24 -16.87
CA ALA A 64 -1.01 -2.19 -15.84
C ALA A 64 -1.78 -0.91 -16.11
N THR A 65 -2.95 -1.04 -16.69
CA THR A 65 -3.72 0.09 -17.19
C THR A 65 -5.06 0.15 -16.48
N ALA A 66 -5.28 1.22 -15.74
CA ALA A 66 -6.55 1.40 -15.02
C ALA A 66 -7.66 1.61 -16.01
N ARG A 67 -8.78 0.89 -15.81
CA ARG A 67 -9.91 1.01 -16.75
C ARG A 67 -10.56 2.38 -16.70
N ASN A 68 -10.42 3.09 -15.60
CA ASN A 68 -10.98 4.43 -15.49
C ASN A 68 -10.02 5.51 -16.00
N GLY A 69 -8.87 5.12 -16.52
CA GLY A 69 -7.90 6.07 -17.06
C GLY A 69 -7.01 6.72 -16.03
N ALA A 70 -7.08 6.31 -14.77
CA ALA A 70 -6.30 6.97 -13.71
C ALA A 70 -4.79 6.80 -13.91
N TRP A 71 -4.36 5.70 -14.50
CA TRP A 71 -2.94 5.45 -14.75
C TRP A 71 -2.74 4.39 -15.82
N ASP A 72 -1.56 4.40 -16.38
CA ASP A 72 -1.18 3.49 -17.46
C ASP A 72 0.32 3.24 -17.33
N VAL A 73 0.67 2.08 -16.81
CA VAL A 73 2.06 1.75 -16.51
C VAL A 73 2.57 0.73 -17.51
N MET A 74 3.58 1.10 -18.25
CA MET A 74 4.21 0.21 -19.23
C MET A 74 5.36 -0.55 -18.59
N MET A 75 5.39 -1.85 -18.78
CA MET A 75 6.41 -2.71 -18.21
C MET A 75 7.11 -3.52 -19.30
N PRO A 76 8.29 -3.09 -19.73
CA PRO A 76 9.12 -3.93 -20.58
C PRO A 76 9.48 -5.22 -19.84
N PRO A 77 9.96 -6.25 -20.54
CA PRO A 77 10.41 -7.46 -19.87
C PRO A 77 11.40 -7.16 -18.75
N ASN A 78 11.21 -7.82 -17.62
CA ASN A 78 12.04 -7.68 -16.43
C ASN A 78 12.02 -6.30 -15.78
N ALA A 79 11.11 -5.43 -16.19
CA ALA A 79 11.01 -4.09 -15.61
C ALA A 79 10.30 -4.13 -14.27
N LYS A 80 10.64 -3.16 -13.44
CA LYS A 80 9.99 -2.92 -12.16
C LYS A 80 9.49 -1.49 -12.21
N LYS A 81 8.20 -1.29 -11.99
CA LYS A 81 7.56 0.03 -12.08
C LYS A 81 6.75 0.31 -10.84
N GLU A 82 6.79 1.56 -10.39
CA GLU A 82 6.13 1.98 -9.16
C GLU A 82 5.02 2.97 -9.44
N LEU A 83 3.99 2.90 -8.61
CA LEU A 83 2.89 3.85 -8.65
C LEU A 83 2.45 4.14 -7.23
N VAL A 84 2.44 5.41 -6.85
CA VAL A 84 1.93 5.84 -5.56
C VAL A 84 0.43 6.05 -5.69
N LEU A 85 -0.33 5.44 -4.79
CA LEU A 85 -1.79 5.55 -4.82
C LEU A 85 -2.23 6.86 -4.19
N LYS A 86 -2.93 7.68 -4.95
CA LYS A 86 -3.28 9.04 -4.49
C LYS A 86 -4.76 9.24 -4.22
N SER A 87 -5.60 8.31 -4.62
CA SER A 87 -7.04 8.43 -4.42
C SER A 87 -7.62 7.10 -4.00
N GLY A 88 -8.62 7.13 -3.14
CA GLY A 88 -9.29 5.92 -2.72
C GLY A 88 -10.29 5.42 -3.74
N GLY A 89 -10.74 4.19 -3.55
CA GLY A 89 -11.72 3.58 -4.41
C GLY A 89 -11.29 2.21 -4.88
N THR A 90 -12.13 1.57 -5.66
CA THR A 90 -11.83 0.27 -6.23
C THR A 90 -11.48 0.48 -7.70
N LEU A 91 -10.30 0.05 -8.08
CA LEU A 91 -9.82 0.22 -9.44
C LEU A 91 -9.55 -1.12 -10.08
N ASP A 92 -10.23 -1.36 -11.20
CA ASP A 92 -9.94 -2.51 -12.04
C ASP A 92 -8.88 -2.08 -13.06
N TYR A 93 -7.94 -2.97 -13.34
CA TYR A 93 -6.92 -2.69 -14.35
C TYR A 93 -6.66 -3.93 -15.19
N TYR A 94 -5.98 -3.75 -16.29
CA TYR A 94 -5.73 -4.82 -17.24
C TYR A 94 -4.45 -4.53 -18.02
N CYS A 95 -3.99 -5.54 -18.76
CA CYS A 95 -2.87 -5.38 -19.68
C CYS A 95 -3.43 -5.10 -21.08
N LYS A 96 -2.99 -4.04 -21.72
CA LYS A 96 -3.47 -3.67 -23.05
C LYS A 96 -3.09 -4.69 -24.12
N PHE A 97 -1.98 -5.40 -23.91
CA PHE A 97 -1.53 -6.40 -24.89
C PHE A 97 -2.21 -7.75 -24.69
N HIS A 98 -2.75 -8.00 -23.52
CA HIS A 98 -3.37 -9.27 -23.15
C HIS A 98 -4.61 -8.97 -22.32
N PRO A 99 -5.72 -8.62 -22.97
CA PRO A 99 -6.87 -8.07 -22.23
C PRO A 99 -7.48 -8.96 -21.16
N ASN A 100 -7.21 -10.26 -21.19
CA ASN A 100 -7.69 -11.16 -20.13
C ASN A 100 -6.82 -11.15 -18.89
N MET A 101 -5.68 -10.47 -18.95
CA MET A 101 -4.78 -10.30 -17.83
C MET A 101 -5.28 -9.11 -17.01
N VAL A 102 -5.92 -9.39 -15.90
CA VAL A 102 -6.65 -8.37 -15.14
C VAL A 102 -6.28 -8.39 -13.66
N GLY A 103 -6.47 -7.27 -13.02
CA GLY A 103 -6.24 -7.13 -11.58
C GLY A 103 -7.19 -6.11 -10.97
N LYS A 104 -7.20 -6.07 -9.65
CA LYS A 104 -8.06 -5.14 -8.90
C LYS A 104 -7.32 -4.64 -7.68
N ILE A 105 -7.41 -3.35 -7.43
CA ILE A 105 -6.84 -2.72 -6.24
C ILE A 105 -7.97 -2.00 -5.52
N THR A 106 -8.20 -2.35 -4.26
CA THR A 106 -9.16 -1.66 -3.41
C THR A 106 -8.38 -0.74 -2.49
N ILE A 107 -8.61 0.56 -2.60
CA ILE A 107 -7.81 1.57 -1.93
C ILE A 107 -8.65 2.29 -0.90
N ALA A 108 -8.30 2.14 0.37
CA ALA A 108 -8.95 2.84 1.46
C ALA A 108 -8.28 4.20 1.65
N GLN A 109 -9.01 5.14 2.19
CA GLN A 109 -8.49 6.49 2.46
C GLN A 109 -7.46 6.50 3.58
#